data_93fc9626b3279eecd13bd5d4af02b83d
#
_entry.id   93fc9626b3279eecd13bd5d4af02b83d
#
_cell.length_a   1.000
_cell.length_b   1.000
_cell.length_c   1.000
_cell.angle_alpha   90.00
_cell.angle_beta   90.00
_cell.angle_gamma   90.00
#
_symmetry.space_group_name_H-M   'P 1'
#
loop_
_entity.id
_entity.type
_entity.pdbx_description
1 polymer ?
#
loop_
_entity_poly.entity_id
_entity_poly.type
_entity_poly.pdbx_seq_one_letter_code
_entity_poly.pdbx_strand_id
1 'polypeptide(L)'
;MKKRLFITGLSGFVGRHIQSRLNTSDAGWELSPVPSRYDLCEPKSLEGLWPQMPDAVIHLAGQTFVPEAFRNPAKTFQVNLLGTLNLLQALKARGFNGTFLYVSSGDVYGQVSESALPIDEHQPPCPRNPYAVSKLSAEMLCLQWGMTEGWPMLVARPFNHIGAGQLDSFVIASAARQICRIKHGLQAPELEVGDIDVTRDFLDVRDVVSAYLALLERGAPGQVYNICSGVEQSVRALIEQLADLAQVDMQLIQDPARLRRAEQRRVCGSHTKLHQATGWAPELTTQQSLRAILSDWESRVRQE
;
A
#
# COMPACT_ATOMS: atom_id res chain seq x y z
N MET A 1 -22.90 -6.67 18.05
CA MET A 1 -22.65 -7.29 16.74
C MET A 1 -21.40 -6.63 16.16
N LYS A 2 -20.51 -7.40 15.50
CA LYS A 2 -19.38 -6.83 14.77
C LYS A 2 -19.88 -6.05 13.56
N LYS A 3 -19.18 -4.96 13.21
CA LYS A 3 -19.46 -4.20 11.98
C LYS A 3 -18.91 -4.95 10.77
N ARG A 4 -19.60 -4.89 9.64
CA ARG A 4 -19.19 -5.57 8.40
C ARG A 4 -18.27 -4.69 7.57
N LEU A 5 -17.12 -5.23 7.21
CA LEU A 5 -16.10 -4.56 6.42
C LEU A 5 -15.95 -5.23 5.05
N PHE A 6 -16.22 -4.51 3.98
CA PHE A 6 -15.90 -4.94 2.63
C PHE A 6 -14.53 -4.42 2.21
N ILE A 7 -13.72 -5.30 1.64
CA ILE A 7 -12.36 -4.97 1.21
C ILE A 7 -12.19 -5.37 -0.25
N THR A 8 -11.97 -4.42 -1.13
CA THR A 8 -11.53 -4.74 -2.48
C THR A 8 -10.04 -5.05 -2.47
N GLY A 9 -9.60 -6.01 -3.28
CA GLY A 9 -8.18 -6.41 -3.29
C GLY A 9 -7.78 -7.26 -2.07
N LEU A 10 -8.71 -7.97 -1.45
CA LEU A 10 -8.48 -8.82 -0.27
C LEU A 10 -7.38 -9.88 -0.50
N SER A 11 -7.23 -10.42 -1.72
CA SER A 11 -6.18 -11.38 -2.07
C SER A 11 -4.80 -10.75 -2.26
N GLY A 12 -4.70 -9.42 -2.28
CA GLY A 12 -3.45 -8.69 -2.41
C GLY A 12 -2.61 -8.70 -1.13
N PHE A 13 -1.42 -8.08 -1.20
CA PHE A 13 -0.47 -8.04 -0.08
C PHE A 13 -1.09 -7.47 1.20
N VAL A 14 -1.58 -6.23 1.16
CA VAL A 14 -2.21 -5.57 2.33
C VAL A 14 -3.51 -6.26 2.73
N GLY A 15 -4.32 -6.69 1.74
CA GLY A 15 -5.61 -7.36 1.98
C GLY A 15 -5.46 -8.63 2.83
N ARG A 16 -4.46 -9.46 2.53
CA ARG A 16 -4.15 -10.67 3.33
C ARG A 16 -3.77 -10.33 4.77
N HIS A 17 -3.02 -9.27 5.00
CA HIS A 17 -2.69 -8.83 6.37
C HIS A 17 -3.92 -8.31 7.12
N ILE A 18 -4.84 -7.57 6.45
CA ILE A 18 -6.11 -7.20 7.09
C ILE A 18 -6.91 -8.44 7.43
N GLN A 19 -7.05 -9.40 6.51
CA GLN A 19 -7.76 -10.64 6.77
C GLN A 19 -7.17 -11.39 7.97
N SER A 20 -5.86 -11.53 8.04
CA SER A 20 -5.16 -12.15 9.17
C SER A 20 -5.47 -11.41 10.48
N ARG A 21 -5.41 -10.07 10.47
CA ARG A 21 -5.68 -9.24 11.66
C ARG A 21 -7.12 -9.36 12.15
N LEU A 22 -8.09 -9.45 11.24
CA LEU A 22 -9.51 -9.61 11.60
C LEU A 22 -9.84 -11.01 12.14
N ASN A 23 -9.09 -12.02 11.71
CA ASN A 23 -9.29 -13.41 12.17
C ASN A 23 -8.74 -13.66 13.60
N THR A 24 -7.82 -12.83 14.10
CA THR A 24 -7.09 -13.10 15.34
C THR A 24 -7.73 -12.55 16.59
N SER A 25 -8.81 -11.73 16.58
CA SER A 25 -9.27 -11.14 17.81
C SER A 25 -10.50 -10.25 17.80
N ASP A 26 -10.66 -9.55 18.87
CA ASP A 26 -11.50 -8.44 19.30
C ASP A 26 -11.61 -7.24 18.34
N ALA A 27 -11.18 -7.41 17.07
CA ALA A 27 -11.48 -6.43 16.03
C ALA A 27 -12.99 -6.24 15.98
N GLY A 28 -13.46 -5.04 16.22
CA GLY A 28 -14.88 -4.67 16.14
C GLY A 28 -15.49 -4.89 14.74
N TRP A 29 -14.70 -5.46 13.80
CA TRP A 29 -15.02 -5.69 12.40
C TRP A 29 -15.01 -7.17 12.04
N GLU A 30 -15.89 -7.55 11.12
CA GLU A 30 -15.89 -8.85 10.44
C GLU A 30 -15.92 -8.63 8.91
N LEU A 31 -15.33 -9.55 8.15
CA LEU A 31 -15.35 -9.45 6.70
C LEU A 31 -16.78 -9.62 6.17
N SER A 32 -17.21 -8.69 5.34
CA SER A 32 -18.45 -8.83 4.58
C SER A 32 -18.31 -10.02 3.62
N PRO A 33 -19.23 -11.00 3.68
CA PRO A 33 -19.20 -12.10 2.74
C PRO A 33 -19.52 -11.56 1.34
N VAL A 34 -18.65 -11.88 0.38
CA VAL A 34 -18.89 -11.59 -1.03
C VAL A 34 -18.95 -12.90 -1.80
N PRO A 35 -19.90 -13.08 -2.68
CA PRO A 35 -19.87 -14.20 -3.61
C PRO A 35 -18.63 -14.05 -4.48
N SER A 36 -18.06 -15.17 -4.87
CA SER A 36 -16.86 -15.36 -5.66
C SER A 36 -16.30 -14.16 -6.47
N ARG A 37 -15.84 -14.35 -7.65
CA ARG A 37 -15.04 -13.38 -8.42
C ARG A 37 -15.85 -12.19 -8.95
N TYR A 38 -15.34 -10.98 -8.77
CA TYR A 38 -15.82 -9.76 -9.41
C TYR A 38 -14.64 -9.01 -10.05
N ASP A 39 -14.93 -8.20 -11.06
CA ASP A 39 -13.97 -7.31 -11.72
C ASP A 39 -14.51 -5.87 -11.67
N LEU A 40 -13.75 -4.97 -11.04
CA LEU A 40 -14.12 -3.57 -10.95
C LEU A 40 -14.21 -2.87 -12.33
N CYS A 41 -13.53 -3.42 -13.34
CA CYS A 41 -13.62 -2.90 -14.71
C CYS A 41 -14.92 -3.32 -15.43
N GLU A 42 -15.66 -4.27 -14.86
CA GLU A 42 -16.91 -4.83 -15.41
C GLU A 42 -18.09 -4.50 -14.50
N PRO A 43 -18.82 -3.39 -14.72
CA PRO A 43 -19.89 -2.93 -13.82
C PRO A 43 -20.93 -4.02 -13.48
N LYS A 44 -21.29 -4.86 -14.46
CA LYS A 44 -22.24 -5.95 -14.25
C LYS A 44 -21.77 -6.98 -13.22
N SER A 45 -20.45 -7.16 -13.06
CA SER A 45 -19.92 -8.08 -12.06
C SER A 45 -20.12 -7.61 -10.61
N LEU A 46 -20.47 -6.35 -10.43
CA LEU A 46 -20.75 -5.74 -9.13
C LEU A 46 -22.24 -5.81 -8.74
N GLU A 47 -23.11 -6.18 -9.68
CA GLU A 47 -24.53 -6.35 -9.41
C GLU A 47 -24.75 -7.52 -8.44
N GLY A 48 -25.48 -7.27 -7.35
CA GLY A 48 -25.75 -8.28 -6.33
C GLY A 48 -24.55 -8.72 -5.48
N LEU A 49 -23.41 -8.04 -5.59
CA LEU A 49 -22.18 -8.40 -4.87
C LEU A 49 -22.36 -8.44 -3.35
N TRP A 50 -23.23 -7.60 -2.80
CA TRP A 50 -23.49 -7.55 -1.37
C TRP A 50 -24.88 -8.05 -1.02
N PRO A 51 -25.02 -9.29 -0.46
CA PRO A 51 -26.31 -9.76 0.09
C PRO A 51 -26.82 -8.83 1.21
N GLN A 52 -25.89 -8.30 1.98
CA GLN A 52 -26.12 -7.28 3.01
C GLN A 52 -25.07 -6.20 2.85
N MET A 53 -25.50 -4.94 2.90
CA MET A 53 -24.57 -3.80 2.76
C MET A 53 -23.53 -3.80 3.88
N PRO A 54 -22.25 -3.53 3.56
CA PRO A 54 -21.21 -3.36 4.56
C PRO A 54 -21.39 -2.04 5.33
N ASP A 55 -20.92 -2.00 6.57
CA ASP A 55 -20.85 -0.78 7.40
C ASP A 55 -19.66 0.11 6.99
N ALA A 56 -18.63 -0.51 6.41
CA ALA A 56 -17.50 0.21 5.86
C ALA A 56 -16.87 -0.53 4.65
N VAL A 57 -16.15 0.25 3.83
CA VAL A 57 -15.38 -0.24 2.69
C VAL A 57 -13.94 0.24 2.82
N ILE A 58 -12.96 -0.66 2.63
CA ILE A 58 -11.56 -0.31 2.33
C ILE A 58 -11.29 -0.64 0.87
N HIS A 59 -11.00 0.38 0.07
CA HIS A 59 -10.72 0.20 -1.35
C HIS A 59 -9.21 0.11 -1.61
N LEU A 60 -8.68 -1.14 -1.62
CA LEU A 60 -7.28 -1.44 -1.89
C LEU A 60 -7.02 -1.83 -3.35
N ALA A 61 -8.03 -2.36 -4.05
CA ALA A 61 -7.85 -2.88 -5.39
C ALA A 61 -7.33 -1.80 -6.34
N GLY A 62 -6.30 -2.14 -7.08
CA GLY A 62 -5.69 -1.25 -8.05
C GLY A 62 -4.43 -1.86 -8.67
N GLN A 63 -4.04 -1.33 -9.82
CA GLN A 63 -2.73 -1.56 -10.42
C GLN A 63 -1.72 -0.68 -9.67
N THR A 64 -0.67 -1.27 -9.06
CA THR A 64 0.26 -0.58 -8.16
C THR A 64 1.71 -0.57 -8.67
N PHE A 65 2.03 -1.33 -9.71
CA PHE A 65 3.39 -1.45 -10.22
C PHE A 65 3.70 -0.32 -11.21
N VAL A 66 4.49 0.66 -10.77
CA VAL A 66 4.81 1.87 -11.55
C VAL A 66 5.38 1.58 -12.94
N PRO A 67 6.31 0.60 -13.15
CA PRO A 67 6.77 0.27 -14.50
C PRO A 67 5.65 -0.18 -15.44
N GLU A 68 4.63 -0.89 -14.94
CA GLU A 68 3.46 -1.28 -15.74
C GLU A 68 2.60 -0.06 -16.09
N ALA A 69 2.48 0.89 -15.18
CA ALA A 69 1.74 2.12 -15.45
C ALA A 69 2.36 2.95 -16.60
N PHE A 70 3.70 2.92 -16.73
CA PHE A 70 4.36 3.53 -17.90
C PHE A 70 4.15 2.73 -19.18
N ARG A 71 4.16 1.38 -19.12
CA ARG A 71 3.94 0.52 -20.28
C ARG A 71 2.50 0.56 -20.78
N ASN A 72 1.54 0.60 -19.87
CA ASN A 72 0.12 0.56 -20.17
C ASN A 72 -0.68 1.55 -19.31
N PRO A 73 -0.54 2.88 -19.56
CA PRO A 73 -1.24 3.89 -18.78
C PRO A 73 -2.76 3.78 -18.90
N ALA A 74 -3.29 3.48 -20.09
CA ALA A 74 -4.74 3.33 -20.28
C ALA A 74 -5.33 2.26 -19.37
N LYS A 75 -4.69 1.08 -19.26
CA LYS A 75 -5.11 0.02 -18.36
C LYS A 75 -5.03 0.45 -16.89
N THR A 76 -3.99 1.21 -16.53
CA THR A 76 -3.83 1.74 -15.18
C THR A 76 -4.99 2.67 -14.81
N PHE A 77 -5.38 3.58 -15.70
CA PHE A 77 -6.54 4.46 -15.49
C PHE A 77 -7.85 3.68 -15.47
N GLN A 78 -8.01 2.70 -16.36
CA GLN A 78 -9.19 1.84 -16.36
C GLN A 78 -9.39 1.14 -15.01
N VAL A 79 -8.33 0.57 -14.45
CA VAL A 79 -8.40 -0.14 -13.17
C VAL A 79 -8.56 0.83 -12.00
N ASN A 80 -7.68 1.84 -11.90
CA ASN A 80 -7.56 2.67 -10.69
C ASN A 80 -8.62 3.76 -10.62
N LEU A 81 -9.03 4.35 -11.75
CA LEU A 81 -10.02 5.43 -11.77
C LEU A 81 -11.41 4.90 -12.14
N LEU A 82 -11.55 4.27 -13.31
CA LEU A 82 -12.87 3.82 -13.75
C LEU A 82 -13.39 2.66 -12.90
N GLY A 83 -12.51 1.74 -12.45
CA GLY A 83 -12.87 0.69 -11.51
C GLY A 83 -13.35 1.26 -10.17
N THR A 84 -12.73 2.34 -9.67
CA THR A 84 -13.22 3.05 -8.48
C THR A 84 -14.59 3.68 -8.71
N LEU A 85 -14.79 4.34 -9.85
CA LEU A 85 -16.09 4.91 -10.23
C LEU A 85 -17.19 3.83 -10.27
N ASN A 86 -16.92 2.70 -10.90
CA ASN A 86 -17.87 1.59 -10.98
C ASN A 86 -18.25 1.06 -9.59
N LEU A 87 -17.27 0.94 -8.68
CA LEU A 87 -17.52 0.53 -7.30
C LEU A 87 -18.43 1.53 -6.58
N LEU A 88 -18.14 2.84 -6.68
CA LEU A 88 -18.94 3.88 -6.05
C LEU A 88 -20.38 3.88 -6.57
N GLN A 89 -20.55 3.74 -7.88
CA GLN A 89 -21.88 3.64 -8.51
C GLN A 89 -22.67 2.40 -8.05
N ALA A 90 -22.00 1.25 -7.98
CA ALA A 90 -22.62 0.01 -7.53
C ALA A 90 -23.06 0.07 -6.05
N LEU A 91 -22.21 0.65 -5.19
CA LEU A 91 -22.52 0.89 -3.79
C LEU A 91 -23.72 1.86 -3.63
N LYS A 92 -23.73 2.95 -4.41
CA LYS A 92 -24.83 3.93 -4.41
C LYS A 92 -26.15 3.28 -4.83
N ALA A 93 -26.14 2.50 -5.91
CA ALA A 93 -27.33 1.80 -6.41
C ALA A 93 -27.93 0.84 -5.37
N ARG A 94 -27.14 0.39 -4.41
CA ARG A 94 -27.54 -0.50 -3.31
C ARG A 94 -27.84 0.24 -1.99
N GLY A 95 -27.80 1.58 -1.99
CA GLY A 95 -28.13 2.39 -0.82
C GLY A 95 -27.03 2.38 0.26
N PHE A 96 -25.76 2.23 -0.13
CA PHE A 96 -24.63 2.35 0.81
C PHE A 96 -24.61 3.73 1.46
N ASN A 97 -24.38 3.76 2.77
CA ASN A 97 -24.26 4.97 3.57
C ASN A 97 -23.19 4.85 4.66
N GLY A 98 -22.34 3.85 4.55
CA GLY A 98 -21.25 3.57 5.49
C GLY A 98 -19.99 4.37 5.21
N THR A 99 -18.93 4.11 5.98
CA THR A 99 -17.61 4.74 5.81
C THR A 99 -16.87 4.14 4.61
N PHE A 100 -16.32 5.00 3.75
CA PHE A 100 -15.50 4.57 2.62
C PHE A 100 -14.07 5.09 2.79
N LEU A 101 -13.11 4.18 2.97
CA LEU A 101 -11.68 4.48 3.00
C LEU A 101 -11.07 4.17 1.63
N TYR A 102 -10.70 5.23 0.91
CA TYR A 102 -9.93 5.12 -0.31
C TYR A 102 -8.43 5.07 0.01
N VAL A 103 -7.74 4.04 -0.48
CA VAL A 103 -6.29 3.93 -0.35
C VAL A 103 -5.62 4.52 -1.59
N SER A 104 -5.11 5.74 -1.44
CA SER A 104 -4.31 6.48 -2.41
C SER A 104 -2.84 6.05 -2.38
N SER A 105 -1.89 6.99 -2.45
CA SER A 105 -0.45 6.73 -2.36
C SER A 105 0.31 8.00 -2.00
N GLY A 106 1.44 7.89 -1.28
CA GLY A 106 2.40 8.98 -1.12
C GLY A 106 3.04 9.43 -2.44
N ASP A 107 3.04 8.59 -3.48
CA ASP A 107 3.53 8.95 -4.82
C ASP A 107 2.78 10.14 -5.45
N VAL A 108 1.59 10.47 -4.97
CA VAL A 108 0.82 11.64 -5.46
C VAL A 108 1.52 12.95 -5.21
N TYR A 109 2.39 13.02 -4.20
CA TYR A 109 3.18 14.23 -3.92
C TYR A 109 4.24 14.50 -5.00
N GLY A 110 4.70 13.46 -5.69
CA GLY A 110 5.73 13.58 -6.71
C GLY A 110 7.06 14.03 -6.14
N GLN A 111 7.74 14.96 -6.84
CA GLN A 111 9.01 15.50 -6.37
C GLN A 111 8.79 16.66 -5.42
N VAL A 112 9.24 16.51 -4.19
CA VAL A 112 9.15 17.51 -3.15
C VAL A 112 10.55 18.06 -2.85
N SER A 113 10.66 19.34 -2.54
CA SER A 113 11.92 19.96 -2.13
C SER A 113 12.39 19.36 -0.80
N GLU A 114 13.71 19.21 -0.62
CA GLU A 114 14.26 18.66 0.63
C GLU A 114 13.92 19.52 1.86
N SER A 115 13.72 20.82 1.67
CA SER A 115 13.29 21.73 2.73
C SER A 115 11.83 21.53 3.19
N ALA A 116 11.03 20.78 2.41
CA ALA A 116 9.65 20.45 2.74
C ALA A 116 9.50 19.01 3.32
N LEU A 117 10.61 18.36 3.66
CA LEU A 117 10.60 17.09 4.39
C LEU A 117 10.52 17.36 5.92
N PRO A 118 9.76 16.54 6.67
CA PRO A 118 8.90 15.47 6.23
C PRO A 118 7.62 15.97 5.55
N ILE A 119 7.15 15.24 4.53
CA ILE A 119 5.97 15.58 3.73
C ILE A 119 4.71 15.43 4.58
N ASP A 120 3.97 16.50 4.77
CA ASP A 120 2.65 16.47 5.39
C ASP A 120 1.52 16.62 4.34
N GLU A 121 0.27 16.58 4.80
CA GLU A 121 -0.90 16.63 3.92
C GLU A 121 -1.20 18.04 3.33
N HIS A 122 -0.50 19.08 3.79
CA HIS A 122 -0.57 20.44 3.20
C HIS A 122 0.28 20.54 1.93
N GLN A 123 1.24 19.63 1.73
CA GLN A 123 2.01 19.57 0.51
C GLN A 123 1.10 19.32 -0.70
N PRO A 124 1.03 20.24 -1.67
CA PRO A 124 0.20 20.04 -2.86
C PRO A 124 0.65 18.81 -3.66
N PRO A 125 -0.27 17.95 -4.10
CA PRO A 125 0.05 16.84 -4.98
C PRO A 125 0.61 17.33 -6.34
N CYS A 126 1.70 16.70 -6.79
CA CYS A 126 2.32 16.96 -8.09
C CYS A 126 2.82 15.62 -8.70
N PRO A 127 1.91 14.71 -9.08
CA PRO A 127 2.25 13.35 -9.51
C PRO A 127 3.11 13.34 -10.77
N ARG A 128 4.12 12.46 -10.83
CA ARG A 128 5.13 12.41 -11.91
C ARG A 128 5.13 11.11 -12.72
N ASN A 129 4.20 10.21 -12.44
CA ASN A 129 4.03 8.97 -13.18
C ASN A 129 2.54 8.65 -13.36
N PRO A 130 2.16 7.83 -14.37
CA PRO A 130 0.75 7.53 -14.64
C PRO A 130 0.01 6.85 -13.49
N TYR A 131 0.72 6.05 -12.67
CA TYR A 131 0.16 5.45 -11.47
C TYR A 131 -0.27 6.53 -10.47
N ALA A 132 0.63 7.45 -10.12
CA ALA A 132 0.35 8.51 -9.15
C ALA A 132 -0.77 9.44 -9.66
N VAL A 133 -0.80 9.77 -10.97
CA VAL A 133 -1.92 10.52 -11.57
C VAL A 133 -3.23 9.76 -11.42
N SER A 134 -3.26 8.46 -11.70
CA SER A 134 -4.48 7.65 -11.58
C SER A 134 -4.99 7.57 -10.13
N LYS A 135 -4.06 7.49 -9.15
CA LYS A 135 -4.41 7.48 -7.72
C LYS A 135 -4.97 8.82 -7.26
N LEU A 136 -4.33 9.93 -7.66
CA LEU A 136 -4.83 11.27 -7.34
C LEU A 136 -6.20 11.54 -7.98
N SER A 137 -6.40 11.13 -9.24
CA SER A 137 -7.69 11.31 -9.93
C SER A 137 -8.81 10.56 -9.20
N ALA A 138 -8.56 9.33 -8.77
CA ALA A 138 -9.55 8.54 -8.01
C ALA A 138 -9.74 9.08 -6.58
N GLU A 139 -8.71 9.64 -5.96
CA GLU A 139 -8.81 10.34 -4.67
C GLU A 139 -9.76 11.53 -4.78
N MET A 140 -9.57 12.39 -5.78
CA MET A 140 -10.44 13.55 -6.03
C MET A 140 -11.88 13.12 -6.33
N LEU A 141 -12.07 12.05 -7.09
CA LEU A 141 -13.38 11.45 -7.35
C LEU A 141 -14.05 11.00 -6.04
N CYS A 142 -13.33 10.28 -5.17
CA CYS A 142 -13.86 9.83 -3.89
C CYS A 142 -14.25 11.01 -2.97
N LEU A 143 -13.40 12.02 -2.84
CA LEU A 143 -13.70 13.22 -2.03
C LEU A 143 -14.92 13.96 -2.55
N GLN A 144 -15.02 14.17 -3.89
CA GLN A 144 -16.19 14.77 -4.51
C GLN A 144 -17.45 13.93 -4.23
N TRP A 145 -17.34 12.59 -4.32
CA TRP A 145 -18.45 11.67 -4.05
C TRP A 145 -18.96 11.80 -2.62
N GLY A 146 -18.05 11.85 -1.65
CA GLY A 146 -18.42 12.06 -0.24
C GLY A 146 -19.20 13.36 -0.02
N MET A 147 -18.80 14.44 -0.70
CA MET A 147 -19.50 15.74 -0.60
C MET A 147 -20.92 15.69 -1.19
N THR A 148 -21.14 14.96 -2.29
CA THR A 148 -22.43 14.93 -2.97
C THR A 148 -23.38 13.86 -2.43
N GLU A 149 -22.87 12.70 -2.02
CA GLU A 149 -23.71 11.61 -1.51
C GLU A 149 -23.78 11.58 0.03
N GLY A 150 -23.00 12.42 0.71
CA GLY A 150 -22.97 12.49 2.17
C GLY A 150 -22.28 11.31 2.86
N TRP A 151 -21.48 10.50 2.11
CA TRP A 151 -20.78 9.37 2.73
C TRP A 151 -19.58 9.85 3.54
N PRO A 152 -19.34 9.26 4.74
CA PRO A 152 -18.08 9.44 5.46
C PRO A 152 -16.89 8.94 4.63
N MET A 153 -16.32 9.82 3.80
CA MET A 153 -15.20 9.50 2.90
C MET A 153 -13.88 9.81 3.59
N LEU A 154 -12.97 8.85 3.60
CA LEU A 154 -11.61 8.97 4.13
C LEU A 154 -10.61 8.64 3.02
N VAL A 155 -9.47 9.31 3.03
CA VAL A 155 -8.37 9.03 2.11
C VAL A 155 -7.11 8.72 2.91
N ALA A 156 -6.47 7.59 2.61
CA ALA A 156 -5.15 7.23 3.11
C ALA A 156 -4.11 7.37 2.00
N ARG A 157 -2.99 8.05 2.28
CA ARG A 157 -1.81 8.11 1.41
C ARG A 157 -0.67 7.32 2.04
N PRO A 158 -0.63 5.98 1.87
CA PRO A 158 0.49 5.19 2.37
C PRO A 158 1.77 5.53 1.61
N PHE A 159 2.86 5.64 2.37
CA PHE A 159 4.22 5.66 1.85
C PHE A 159 4.70 4.24 1.60
N ASN A 160 6.02 4.03 1.36
CA ASN A 160 6.49 2.69 1.11
C ASN A 160 6.20 1.78 2.32
N HIS A 161 5.70 0.60 2.07
CA HIS A 161 5.47 -0.38 3.13
C HIS A 161 6.03 -1.74 2.72
N ILE A 162 6.50 -2.47 3.73
CA ILE A 162 7.21 -3.73 3.59
C ILE A 162 6.64 -4.78 4.54
N GLY A 163 6.85 -6.05 4.25
CA GLY A 163 6.43 -7.13 5.14
C GLY A 163 6.42 -8.49 4.46
N ALA A 164 6.17 -9.52 5.23
CA ALA A 164 6.00 -10.89 4.74
C ALA A 164 4.84 -10.95 3.73
N GLY A 165 5.00 -11.73 2.67
CA GLY A 165 3.98 -11.85 1.62
C GLY A 165 4.09 -10.83 0.47
N GLN A 166 5.02 -9.87 0.53
CA GLN A 166 5.25 -8.92 -0.57
C GLN A 166 5.92 -9.63 -1.77
N LEU A 167 5.55 -9.19 -2.97
CA LEU A 167 6.14 -9.71 -4.22
C LEU A 167 7.57 -9.19 -4.43
N ASP A 168 8.41 -9.98 -5.09
CA ASP A 168 9.79 -9.66 -5.45
C ASP A 168 9.96 -8.57 -6.53
N SER A 169 8.87 -8.03 -7.04
CA SER A 169 8.88 -6.82 -7.87
C SER A 169 9.18 -5.55 -7.07
N PHE A 170 9.16 -5.61 -5.73
CA PHE A 170 9.49 -4.51 -4.81
C PHE A 170 10.89 -4.69 -4.23
N VAL A 171 11.63 -3.59 -4.09
CA VAL A 171 13.08 -3.58 -3.84
C VAL A 171 13.51 -4.41 -2.64
N ILE A 172 12.88 -4.25 -1.48
CA ILE A 172 13.27 -4.96 -0.24
C ILE A 172 12.90 -6.46 -0.35
N ALA A 173 11.75 -6.78 -0.89
CA ALA A 173 11.34 -8.17 -1.14
C ALA A 173 12.21 -8.86 -2.21
N SER A 174 12.61 -8.12 -3.27
CA SER A 174 13.56 -8.59 -4.28
C SER A 174 14.92 -8.93 -3.67
N ALA A 175 15.45 -8.03 -2.84
CA ALA A 175 16.71 -8.26 -2.15
C ALA A 175 16.63 -9.49 -1.21
N ALA A 176 15.57 -9.58 -0.41
CA ALA A 176 15.37 -10.71 0.50
C ALA A 176 15.30 -12.05 -0.24
N ARG A 177 14.58 -12.12 -1.38
CA ARG A 177 14.53 -13.31 -2.23
C ARG A 177 15.92 -13.70 -2.73
N GLN A 178 16.67 -12.75 -3.30
CA GLN A 178 18.02 -13.02 -3.82
C GLN A 178 18.96 -13.47 -2.70
N ILE A 179 18.94 -12.81 -1.54
CA ILE A 179 19.73 -13.19 -0.36
C ILE A 179 19.41 -14.62 0.09
N CYS A 180 18.13 -14.99 0.16
CA CYS A 180 17.74 -16.37 0.49
C CYS A 180 18.23 -17.37 -0.57
N ARG A 181 18.17 -17.04 -1.87
CA ARG A 181 18.69 -17.90 -2.95
C ARG A 181 20.21 -18.07 -2.86
N ILE A 182 20.97 -17.00 -2.57
CA ILE A 182 22.41 -17.07 -2.33
C ILE A 182 22.70 -17.98 -1.14
N LYS A 183 22.00 -17.78 -0.02
CA LYS A 183 22.15 -18.61 1.19
C LYS A 183 21.96 -20.11 0.93
N HIS A 184 21.04 -20.46 0.02
CA HIS A 184 20.75 -21.86 -0.34
C HIS A 184 21.56 -22.35 -1.55
N GLY A 185 22.53 -21.60 -2.06
CA GLY A 185 23.36 -22.00 -3.21
C GLY A 185 22.62 -22.01 -4.54
N LEU A 186 21.46 -21.37 -4.65
CA LEU A 186 20.63 -21.27 -5.85
C LEU A 186 20.97 -20.06 -6.73
N GLN A 187 21.87 -19.21 -6.26
CA GLN A 187 22.33 -17.99 -6.94
C GLN A 187 23.78 -17.71 -6.54
N ALA A 188 24.59 -17.18 -7.47
CA ALA A 188 25.91 -16.63 -7.15
C ALA A 188 25.81 -15.52 -6.09
N PRO A 189 26.89 -15.22 -5.31
CA PRO A 189 26.86 -14.20 -4.28
C PRO A 189 26.86 -12.78 -4.87
N GLU A 190 25.96 -12.55 -5.84
CA GLU A 190 25.75 -11.31 -6.57
C GLU A 190 24.29 -10.92 -6.44
N LEU A 191 24.02 -9.72 -5.89
CA LEU A 191 22.68 -9.20 -5.69
C LEU A 191 22.42 -8.05 -6.68
N GLU A 192 21.52 -8.28 -7.64
CA GLU A 192 21.15 -7.32 -8.66
C GLU A 192 20.20 -6.26 -8.09
N VAL A 193 20.57 -4.99 -8.22
CA VAL A 193 19.81 -3.84 -7.71
C VAL A 193 19.63 -2.76 -8.77
N GLY A 194 18.62 -1.91 -8.59
CA GLY A 194 18.50 -0.64 -9.30
C GLY A 194 19.26 0.50 -8.59
N ASP A 195 18.68 1.71 -8.57
CA ASP A 195 19.22 2.81 -7.77
C ASP A 195 18.83 2.60 -6.30
N ILE A 196 19.83 2.23 -5.51
CA ILE A 196 19.70 2.03 -4.05
C ILE A 196 20.30 3.16 -3.22
N ASP A 197 20.92 4.15 -3.88
CA ASP A 197 21.50 5.33 -3.23
C ASP A 197 20.43 6.42 -3.05
N VAL A 198 19.26 5.99 -2.63
CA VAL A 198 18.10 6.81 -2.32
C VAL A 198 17.58 6.47 -0.94
N THR A 199 16.83 7.39 -0.35
CA THR A 199 16.16 7.14 0.94
C THR A 199 14.64 7.10 0.76
N ARG A 200 13.98 6.31 1.59
CA ARG A 200 12.53 6.15 1.60
C ARG A 200 12.02 6.05 3.03
N ASP A 201 10.76 6.38 3.21
CA ASP A 201 10.02 6.09 4.42
C ASP A 201 9.37 4.70 4.28
N PHE A 202 9.87 3.73 5.03
CA PHE A 202 9.35 2.37 5.05
C PHE A 202 8.58 2.10 6.33
N LEU A 203 7.37 1.60 6.20
CA LEU A 203 6.50 1.21 7.29
C LEU A 203 6.20 -0.30 7.20
N ASP A 204 6.06 -0.97 8.34
CA ASP A 204 5.58 -2.36 8.34
C ASP A 204 4.12 -2.43 7.87
N VAL A 205 3.80 -3.41 7.04
CA VAL A 205 2.43 -3.59 6.53
C VAL A 205 1.39 -3.82 7.63
N ARG A 206 1.79 -4.37 8.78
CA ARG A 206 0.92 -4.58 9.94
C ARG A 206 0.54 -3.25 10.60
N ASP A 207 1.47 -2.30 10.64
CA ASP A 207 1.22 -0.93 11.09
C ASP A 207 0.35 -0.17 10.09
N VAL A 208 0.53 -0.40 8.78
CA VAL A 208 -0.39 0.13 7.75
C VAL A 208 -1.82 -0.37 7.98
N VAL A 209 -1.99 -1.66 8.26
CA VAL A 209 -3.29 -2.25 8.57
C VAL A 209 -3.91 -1.64 9.83
N SER A 210 -3.13 -1.49 10.90
CA SER A 210 -3.62 -0.85 12.14
C SER A 210 -4.03 0.60 11.91
N ALA A 211 -3.31 1.35 11.05
CA ALA A 211 -3.67 2.70 10.66
C ALA A 211 -5.02 2.77 9.92
N TYR A 212 -5.27 1.85 8.97
CA TYR A 212 -6.54 1.82 8.25
C TYR A 212 -7.72 1.52 9.19
N LEU A 213 -7.56 0.59 10.11
CA LEU A 213 -8.59 0.27 11.10
C LEU A 213 -8.83 1.45 12.05
N ALA A 214 -7.77 2.13 12.50
CA ALA A 214 -7.88 3.35 13.33
C ALA A 214 -8.61 4.48 12.58
N LEU A 215 -8.37 4.65 11.28
CA LEU A 215 -9.09 5.62 10.45
C LEU A 215 -10.58 5.29 10.34
N LEU A 216 -10.95 4.03 10.13
CA LEU A 216 -12.38 3.64 10.10
C LEU A 216 -13.11 3.93 11.42
N GLU A 217 -12.40 3.93 12.54
CA GLU A 217 -12.98 4.16 13.86
C GLU A 217 -13.02 5.64 14.25
N ARG A 218 -11.98 6.40 13.92
CA ARG A 218 -11.74 7.74 14.46
C ARG A 218 -11.36 8.80 13.42
N GLY A 219 -11.20 8.42 12.14
CA GLY A 219 -10.87 9.37 11.08
C GLY A 219 -11.99 10.39 10.85
N ALA A 220 -11.65 11.63 10.62
CA ALA A 220 -12.61 12.68 10.28
C ALA A 220 -13.02 12.58 8.80
N PRO A 221 -14.32 12.54 8.47
CA PRO A 221 -14.80 12.50 7.09
C PRO A 221 -14.28 13.66 6.24
N GLY A 222 -14.01 13.38 4.96
CA GLY A 222 -13.51 14.36 4.00
C GLY A 222 -12.01 14.65 4.14
N GLN A 223 -11.30 13.96 5.05
CA GLN A 223 -9.88 14.22 5.31
C GLN A 223 -8.97 13.21 4.64
N VAL A 224 -7.78 13.70 4.32
CA VAL A 224 -6.64 12.93 3.79
C VAL A 224 -5.64 12.70 4.92
N TYR A 225 -5.05 11.51 5.00
CA TYR A 225 -4.07 11.13 6.02
C TYR A 225 -2.89 10.40 5.41
N ASN A 226 -1.68 10.85 5.71
CA ASN A 226 -0.45 10.13 5.41
C ASN A 226 -0.31 8.91 6.33
N ILE A 227 0.08 7.78 5.74
CA ILE A 227 0.41 6.56 6.47
C ILE A 227 1.89 6.27 6.23
N CYS A 228 2.73 6.59 7.21
CA CYS A 228 4.19 6.53 7.09
C CYS A 228 4.82 6.29 8.47
N SER A 229 6.11 5.92 8.46
CA SER A 229 6.87 5.75 9.70
C SER A 229 7.34 7.08 10.29
N GLY A 230 7.52 8.09 9.45
CA GLY A 230 8.16 9.36 9.83
C GLY A 230 9.69 9.26 9.90
N VAL A 231 10.26 8.13 9.46
CA VAL A 231 11.71 7.87 9.50
C VAL A 231 12.24 7.62 8.09
N GLU A 232 13.19 8.44 7.70
CA GLU A 232 13.91 8.29 6.43
C GLU A 232 14.98 7.19 6.55
N GLN A 233 14.95 6.22 5.63
CA GLN A 233 15.85 5.07 5.65
C GLN A 233 16.54 4.88 4.30
N SER A 234 17.85 4.62 4.30
CA SER A 234 18.62 4.28 3.10
C SER A 234 18.23 2.89 2.59
N VAL A 235 17.90 2.80 1.30
CA VAL A 235 17.60 1.51 0.66
C VAL A 235 18.80 0.58 0.71
N ARG A 236 20.01 1.11 0.45
CA ARG A 236 21.28 0.37 0.56
C ARG A 236 21.46 -0.21 1.96
N ALA A 237 21.31 0.61 3.00
CA ALA A 237 21.50 0.16 4.38
C ALA A 237 20.49 -0.94 4.78
N LEU A 238 19.24 -0.88 4.28
CA LEU A 238 18.25 -1.94 4.54
C LEU A 238 18.61 -3.26 3.84
N ILE A 239 19.18 -3.21 2.64
CA ILE A 239 19.66 -4.40 1.91
C ILE A 239 20.86 -5.02 2.64
N GLU A 240 21.80 -4.20 3.08
CA GLU A 240 22.95 -4.64 3.88
C GLU A 240 22.50 -5.28 5.20
N GLN A 241 21.56 -4.67 5.92
CA GLN A 241 20.96 -5.25 7.12
C GLN A 241 20.26 -6.61 6.85
N LEU A 242 19.61 -6.77 5.69
CA LEU A 242 19.04 -8.07 5.32
C LEU A 242 20.13 -9.14 5.13
N ALA A 243 21.23 -8.80 4.47
CA ALA A 243 22.36 -9.70 4.26
C ALA A 243 23.01 -10.10 5.60
N ASP A 244 23.22 -9.13 6.50
CA ASP A 244 23.73 -9.38 7.84
C ASP A 244 22.80 -10.30 8.65
N LEU A 245 21.49 -10.04 8.64
CA LEU A 245 20.50 -10.87 9.32
C LEU A 245 20.45 -12.31 8.78
N ALA A 246 20.70 -12.48 7.49
CA ALA A 246 20.75 -13.79 6.82
C ALA A 246 22.13 -14.47 6.95
N GLN A 247 23.16 -13.73 7.42
CA GLN A 247 24.56 -14.15 7.44
C GLN A 247 25.08 -14.53 6.04
N VAL A 248 24.84 -13.67 5.06
CA VAL A 248 25.21 -13.86 3.64
C VAL A 248 26.16 -12.75 3.21
N ASP A 249 27.36 -13.13 2.78
CA ASP A 249 28.27 -12.23 2.06
C ASP A 249 27.86 -12.16 0.58
N MET A 250 27.74 -10.96 0.04
CA MET A 250 27.32 -10.74 -1.34
C MET A 250 27.92 -9.45 -1.92
N GLN A 251 27.96 -9.36 -3.24
CA GLN A 251 28.32 -8.15 -3.96
C GLN A 251 27.06 -7.52 -4.55
N LEU A 252 26.95 -6.18 -4.43
CA LEU A 252 25.88 -5.43 -5.05
C LEU A 252 26.24 -5.12 -6.51
N ILE A 253 25.42 -5.61 -7.43
CA ILE A 253 25.56 -5.39 -8.87
C ILE A 253 24.42 -4.48 -9.34
N GLN A 254 24.77 -3.28 -9.79
CA GLN A 254 23.77 -2.36 -10.32
C GLN A 254 23.35 -2.77 -11.73
N ASP A 255 22.07 -3.04 -11.93
CA ASP A 255 21.46 -3.32 -13.21
C ASP A 255 20.88 -2.04 -13.83
N PRO A 256 21.44 -1.55 -14.95
CA PRO A 256 20.93 -0.34 -15.61
C PRO A 256 19.46 -0.43 -16.04
N ALA A 257 18.95 -1.63 -16.32
CA ALA A 257 17.55 -1.84 -16.70
C ALA A 257 16.56 -1.57 -15.55
N ARG A 258 17.05 -1.59 -14.32
CA ARG A 258 16.26 -1.31 -13.09
C ARG A 258 16.31 0.15 -12.66
N LEU A 259 17.08 1.01 -13.36
CA LEU A 259 17.15 2.43 -13.05
C LEU A 259 15.87 3.14 -13.49
N ARG A 260 15.35 4.00 -12.62
CA ARG A 260 14.16 4.81 -12.91
C ARG A 260 14.55 6.23 -13.32
N ARG A 261 13.91 6.74 -14.37
CA ARG A 261 14.06 8.15 -14.78
C ARG A 261 13.36 9.06 -13.77
N ALA A 262 14.03 10.14 -13.34
CA ALA A 262 13.47 11.20 -12.51
C ALA A 262 12.92 10.72 -11.16
N GLU A 263 13.66 9.86 -10.46
CA GLU A 263 13.33 9.42 -9.11
C GLU A 263 13.65 10.50 -8.07
N GLN A 264 12.76 10.70 -7.09
CA GLN A 264 13.06 11.54 -5.94
C GLN A 264 14.13 10.86 -5.08
N ARG A 265 15.19 11.61 -4.71
CA ARG A 265 16.32 11.05 -3.96
C ARG A 265 15.93 10.73 -2.51
N ARG A 266 15.16 11.61 -1.87
CA ARG A 266 14.79 11.53 -0.47
C ARG A 266 13.28 11.59 -0.29
N VAL A 267 12.71 10.66 0.50
CA VAL A 267 11.28 10.63 0.85
C VAL A 267 11.14 10.30 2.33
N CYS A 268 10.48 11.20 3.05
CA CYS A 268 10.06 11.03 4.43
C CYS A 268 8.68 11.66 4.60
N GLY A 269 7.73 10.94 5.17
CA GLY A 269 6.39 11.44 5.44
C GLY A 269 6.21 11.89 6.88
N SER A 270 5.13 12.65 7.13
CA SER A 270 4.66 12.98 8.48
C SER A 270 3.32 12.31 8.73
N HIS A 271 3.22 11.52 9.79
CA HIS A 271 1.97 10.92 10.27
C HIS A 271 1.32 11.72 11.40
N THR A 272 1.77 12.95 11.64
CA THR A 272 1.30 13.79 12.76
C THR A 272 -0.21 13.97 12.76
N LYS A 273 -0.81 14.25 11.59
CA LYS A 273 -2.26 14.41 11.45
C LYS A 273 -3.02 13.13 11.81
N LEU A 274 -2.54 11.98 11.35
CA LEU A 274 -3.12 10.68 11.68
C LEU A 274 -3.04 10.42 13.19
N HIS A 275 -1.87 10.66 13.80
CA HIS A 275 -1.67 10.50 15.24
C HIS A 275 -2.64 11.40 16.04
N GLN A 276 -2.75 12.68 15.69
CA GLN A 276 -3.66 13.61 16.35
C GLN A 276 -5.13 13.20 16.24
N ALA A 277 -5.54 12.67 15.09
CA ALA A 277 -6.91 12.26 14.86
C ALA A 277 -7.28 10.94 15.54
N THR A 278 -6.34 10.01 15.63
CA THR A 278 -6.65 8.61 15.99
C THR A 278 -5.85 8.06 17.18
N GLY A 279 -4.78 8.73 17.59
CA GLY A 279 -3.80 8.22 18.55
C GLY A 279 -2.87 7.15 17.95
N TRP A 280 -2.99 6.85 16.65
CA TRP A 280 -2.14 5.84 16.00
C TRP A 280 -0.68 6.30 15.89
N ALA A 281 0.24 5.38 16.09
CA ALA A 281 1.66 5.53 15.80
C ALA A 281 2.23 4.18 15.33
N PRO A 282 3.35 4.17 14.56
CA PRO A 282 4.06 2.94 14.24
C PRO A 282 4.54 2.22 15.50
N GLU A 283 4.35 0.90 15.56
CA GLU A 283 4.74 0.07 16.71
C GLU A 283 5.90 -0.87 16.38
N LEU A 284 6.06 -1.23 15.10
CA LEU A 284 7.03 -2.21 14.66
C LEU A 284 8.33 -1.56 14.18
N THR A 285 9.45 -2.10 14.66
CA THR A 285 10.76 -1.68 14.21
C THR A 285 11.08 -2.22 12.82
N THR A 286 11.93 -1.50 12.08
CA THR A 286 12.44 -1.95 10.78
C THR A 286 13.07 -3.35 10.86
N GLN A 287 13.82 -3.62 11.93
CA GLN A 287 14.46 -4.92 12.12
C GLN A 287 13.43 -6.06 12.24
N GLN A 288 12.30 -5.82 12.91
CA GLN A 288 11.20 -6.80 13.00
C GLN A 288 10.57 -7.06 11.63
N SER A 289 10.43 -6.02 10.81
CA SER A 289 9.93 -6.13 9.43
C SER A 289 10.90 -6.93 8.55
N LEU A 290 12.19 -6.62 8.59
CA LEU A 290 13.21 -7.32 7.80
C LEU A 290 13.31 -8.81 8.18
N ARG A 291 13.25 -9.15 9.48
CA ARG A 291 13.21 -10.55 9.93
C ARG A 291 11.98 -11.30 9.42
N ALA A 292 10.81 -10.68 9.44
CA ALA A 292 9.58 -11.28 8.94
C ALA A 292 9.64 -11.53 7.41
N ILE A 293 10.22 -10.57 6.65
CA ILE A 293 10.43 -10.69 5.20
C ILE A 293 11.40 -11.84 4.88
N LEU A 294 12.53 -11.91 5.59
CA LEU A 294 13.50 -13.00 5.38
C LEU A 294 12.89 -14.37 5.69
N SER A 295 12.18 -14.50 6.81
CA SER A 295 11.52 -15.76 7.17
C SER A 295 10.51 -16.22 6.12
N ASP A 296 9.73 -15.31 5.57
CA ASP A 296 8.77 -15.59 4.49
C ASP A 296 9.48 -16.05 3.22
N TRP A 297 10.51 -15.32 2.78
CA TRP A 297 11.26 -15.67 1.57
C TRP A 297 12.09 -16.95 1.74
N GLU A 298 12.65 -17.20 2.91
CA GLU A 298 13.35 -18.45 3.20
C GLU A 298 12.42 -19.66 3.05
N SER A 299 11.18 -19.54 3.53
CA SER A 299 10.16 -20.58 3.37
C SER A 299 9.77 -20.82 1.90
N ARG A 300 9.68 -19.75 1.10
CA ARG A 300 9.33 -19.82 -0.33
C ARG A 300 10.48 -20.39 -1.17
N VAL A 301 11.70 -19.92 -0.95
CA VAL A 301 12.88 -20.34 -1.72
C VAL A 301 13.20 -21.82 -1.48
N ARG A 302 12.92 -22.36 -0.29
CA ARG A 302 13.06 -23.81 -0.02
C ARG A 302 12.10 -24.69 -0.85
N GLN A 303 11.08 -24.10 -1.46
CA GLN A 303 10.09 -24.79 -2.29
C GLN A 303 10.36 -24.60 -3.80
N GLU A 304 11.36 -23.77 -4.17
CA GLU A 304 11.83 -23.60 -5.57
C GLU A 304 12.69 -24.80 -5.98
#